data_bd2271a7df40d5ec754177251a4ac886
#
_entry.id   bd2271a7df40d5ec754177251a4ac886
#
_cell.length_a   1.000
_cell.length_b   1.000
_cell.length_c   1.000
_cell.angle_alpha   90.00
_cell.angle_beta   90.00
_cell.angle_gamma   90.00
#
_symmetry.space_group_name_H-M   'P 1'
#
loop_
_entity.id
_entity.type
_entity.pdbx_description
1 polymer ?
#
loop_
_entity_poly.entity_id
_entity_poly.type
_entity_poly.pdbx_seq_one_letter_code
_entity_poly.pdbx_strand_id
1 'polypeptide(L)'
;MLAIGIFIERFLIVSSSGFTFTRVKDQMIQELLDMGIKDFRVLDSLSQVPRHIFLDQALWSRAYENRALTIGYKQTISQPYIVARMTEHLIAHTTKRGKVLNNVLEIGSGCGYQSAVLSNFANEVFAVERIKPLVTKSRENLRELKIRNVTVKHANGFDGWEEDSKFDGIICAAAPRQYPEELVELLEVGGKLVIPAGNEGQQKLFVITKKSETENEETIHEEDALVPMLPGISNGDCLLYTSDAADE
;
A
#
# COMPACT_ATOMS: atom_id res chain seq x y z
N MET A 1 -18.98 -39.77 10.74
CA MET A 1 -19.73 -38.55 11.11
C MET A 1 -19.12 -37.99 12.40
N LEU A 2 -17.92 -37.38 12.33
CA LEU A 2 -17.21 -36.75 13.49
C LEU A 2 -15.88 -36.17 12.97
N ALA A 3 -15.89 -35.12 12.13
CA ALA A 3 -14.67 -34.41 11.71
C ALA A 3 -14.96 -33.00 11.15
N ILE A 4 -16.11 -32.38 11.46
CA ILE A 4 -16.46 -31.02 10.97
C ILE A 4 -16.49 -29.97 12.09
N GLY A 5 -16.29 -30.40 13.37
CA GLY A 5 -16.48 -29.55 14.55
C GLY A 5 -15.28 -28.75 15.03
N ILE A 6 -14.07 -28.89 14.49
CA ILE A 6 -12.83 -28.33 15.11
C ILE A 6 -12.29 -27.09 14.38
N PHE A 7 -12.88 -26.70 13.25
CA PHE A 7 -12.36 -25.57 12.46
C PHE A 7 -13.03 -24.22 12.74
N ILE A 8 -14.10 -24.21 13.55
CA ILE A 8 -14.88 -22.98 13.84
C ILE A 8 -14.45 -22.30 15.16
N GLU A 9 -13.77 -22.97 16.06
CA GLU A 9 -13.49 -22.42 17.40
C GLU A 9 -12.24 -21.53 17.51
N ARG A 10 -11.41 -21.40 16.49
CA ARG A 10 -10.21 -20.53 16.54
C ARG A 10 -10.39 -19.10 16.00
N PHE A 11 -11.56 -18.79 15.45
CA PHE A 11 -11.91 -17.44 14.97
C PHE A 11 -12.70 -16.60 15.98
N LEU A 12 -12.98 -17.13 17.17
CA LEU A 12 -13.87 -16.52 18.18
C LEU A 12 -13.14 -15.91 19.39
N ILE A 13 -11.84 -15.72 19.35
CA ILE A 13 -11.08 -15.18 20.52
C ILE A 13 -10.67 -13.70 20.33
N VAL A 14 -11.36 -12.92 19.52
CA VAL A 14 -11.26 -11.45 19.54
C VAL A 14 -12.67 -10.84 19.55
N SER A 15 -13.46 -11.17 20.52
CA SER A 15 -14.78 -10.57 20.68
C SER A 15 -15.11 -10.31 22.16
N SER A 16 -14.33 -9.45 22.79
CA SER A 16 -14.74 -8.80 24.04
C SER A 16 -15.21 -7.34 23.86
N SER A 17 -15.25 -6.85 22.62
CA SER A 17 -15.97 -5.63 22.24
C SER A 17 -16.96 -6.00 21.14
N GLY A 18 -18.26 -5.78 21.32
CA GLY A 18 -19.32 -6.06 20.33
C GLY A 18 -19.23 -5.25 19.03
N PHE A 19 -18.00 -4.96 18.58
CA PHE A 19 -17.69 -4.25 17.36
C PHE A 19 -17.51 -5.25 16.21
N THR A 20 -18.55 -5.46 15.42
CA THR A 20 -18.48 -6.28 14.22
C THR A 20 -17.87 -5.45 13.08
N PHE A 21 -16.61 -5.74 12.71
CA PHE A 21 -15.94 -5.09 11.58
C PHE A 21 -16.64 -5.27 10.22
N THR A 22 -17.52 -6.25 10.10
CA THR A 22 -18.26 -6.52 8.85
C THR A 22 -19.03 -5.29 8.38
N ARG A 23 -19.88 -4.70 9.24
CA ARG A 23 -20.70 -3.53 8.86
C ARG A 23 -19.88 -2.33 8.44
N VAL A 24 -18.79 -2.01 9.17
CA VAL A 24 -17.95 -0.84 8.84
C VAL A 24 -17.11 -1.09 7.59
N LYS A 25 -16.76 -2.34 7.31
CA LYS A 25 -16.12 -2.72 6.03
C LYS A 25 -17.10 -2.53 4.87
N ASP A 26 -18.33 -3.00 5.00
CA ASP A 26 -19.36 -2.83 3.96
C ASP A 26 -19.63 -1.34 3.70
N GLN A 27 -19.67 -0.52 4.75
CA GLN A 27 -19.78 0.94 4.61
C GLN A 27 -18.61 1.56 3.86
N MET A 28 -17.36 1.15 4.19
CA MET A 28 -16.17 1.58 3.46
C MET A 28 -16.27 1.20 1.97
N ILE A 29 -16.63 -0.03 1.65
CA ILE A 29 -16.77 -0.48 0.26
C ILE A 29 -17.82 0.32 -0.49
N GLN A 30 -18.97 0.61 0.14
CA GLN A 30 -20.00 1.44 -0.47
C GLN A 30 -19.50 2.87 -0.71
N GLU A 31 -18.80 3.46 0.25
CA GLU A 31 -18.18 4.79 0.08
C GLU A 31 -17.21 4.82 -1.09
N LEU A 32 -16.37 3.80 -1.25
CA LEU A 32 -15.42 3.69 -2.37
C LEU A 32 -16.14 3.59 -3.72
N LEU A 33 -17.24 2.85 -3.79
CA LEU A 33 -18.12 2.77 -4.98
C LEU A 33 -18.69 4.15 -5.32
N ASP A 34 -19.22 4.85 -4.32
CA ASP A 34 -19.82 6.19 -4.49
C ASP A 34 -18.78 7.24 -4.91
N MET A 35 -17.52 7.08 -4.50
CA MET A 35 -16.38 7.87 -4.94
C MET A 35 -15.83 7.49 -6.33
N GLY A 36 -16.40 6.47 -6.97
CA GLY A 36 -16.10 6.14 -8.38
C GLY A 36 -15.06 5.06 -8.58
N ILE A 37 -14.71 4.27 -7.57
CA ILE A 37 -13.96 3.01 -7.76
C ILE A 37 -14.89 2.02 -8.47
N LYS A 38 -14.47 1.53 -9.65
CA LYS A 38 -15.32 0.71 -10.54
C LYS A 38 -14.89 -0.75 -10.60
N ASP A 39 -13.65 -1.05 -10.28
CA ASP A 39 -13.13 -2.40 -10.37
C ASP A 39 -13.51 -3.22 -9.12
N PHE A 40 -14.50 -4.09 -9.29
CA PHE A 40 -14.97 -4.95 -8.21
C PHE A 40 -13.91 -5.91 -7.65
N ARG A 41 -12.86 -6.23 -8.41
CA ARG A 41 -11.74 -7.05 -7.92
C ARG A 41 -10.96 -6.31 -6.85
N VAL A 42 -10.78 -5.00 -7.03
CA VAL A 42 -10.12 -4.12 -6.06
C VAL A 42 -10.97 -4.01 -4.79
N LEU A 43 -12.27 -3.74 -4.94
CA LEU A 43 -13.20 -3.66 -3.81
C LEU A 43 -13.25 -4.97 -3.02
N ASP A 44 -13.28 -6.10 -3.70
CA ASP A 44 -13.24 -7.44 -3.09
C ASP A 44 -11.93 -7.66 -2.32
N SER A 45 -10.79 -7.29 -2.90
CA SER A 45 -9.49 -7.37 -2.21
C SER A 45 -9.47 -6.51 -0.94
N LEU A 46 -9.93 -5.26 -0.99
CA LEU A 46 -10.00 -4.39 0.20
C LEU A 46 -10.97 -4.94 1.26
N SER A 47 -12.07 -5.57 0.84
CA SER A 47 -13.00 -6.22 1.76
C SER A 47 -12.38 -7.43 2.46
N GLN A 48 -11.55 -8.21 1.76
CA GLN A 48 -10.89 -9.41 2.30
C GLN A 48 -9.72 -9.08 3.22
N VAL A 49 -8.92 -8.05 2.91
CA VAL A 49 -7.77 -7.65 3.72
C VAL A 49 -8.20 -6.88 4.97
N PRO A 50 -7.99 -7.43 6.18
CA PRO A 50 -8.46 -6.83 7.42
C PRO A 50 -7.61 -5.63 7.83
N ARG A 51 -7.96 -4.44 7.36
CA ARG A 51 -7.18 -3.20 7.53
C ARG A 51 -6.81 -2.89 8.99
N HIS A 52 -7.68 -3.24 9.95
CA HIS A 52 -7.41 -2.99 11.39
C HIS A 52 -6.17 -3.72 11.91
N ILE A 53 -5.79 -4.88 11.33
CA ILE A 53 -4.56 -5.61 11.72
C ILE A 53 -3.29 -4.79 11.47
N PHE A 54 -3.32 -3.85 10.54
CA PHE A 54 -2.18 -3.00 10.19
C PHE A 54 -2.05 -1.74 11.08
N LEU A 55 -2.94 -1.58 12.05
CA LEU A 55 -3.04 -0.43 12.96
C LEU A 55 -2.88 -0.85 14.41
N ASP A 56 -2.51 0.09 15.24
CA ASP A 56 -2.55 -0.10 16.68
C ASP A 56 -4.00 -0.24 17.16
N GLN A 57 -4.21 -1.07 18.18
CA GLN A 57 -5.55 -1.41 18.68
C GLN A 57 -6.40 -0.18 19.04
N ALA A 58 -5.77 0.87 19.54
CA ALA A 58 -6.44 2.15 19.84
C ALA A 58 -7.13 2.80 18.62
N LEU A 59 -6.71 2.44 17.40
CA LEU A 59 -7.25 2.97 16.14
C LEU A 59 -8.22 2.00 15.44
N TRP A 60 -8.47 0.83 15.98
CA TRP A 60 -9.31 -0.19 15.32
C TRP A 60 -10.73 0.28 15.03
N SER A 61 -11.34 1.07 15.92
CA SER A 61 -12.68 1.64 15.71
C SER A 61 -12.77 2.55 14.48
N ARG A 62 -11.62 3.10 14.05
CA ARG A 62 -11.49 4.02 12.93
C ARG A 62 -10.85 3.40 11.70
N ALA A 63 -10.45 2.13 11.77
CA ALA A 63 -9.65 1.46 10.76
C ALA A 63 -10.26 1.47 9.36
N TYR A 64 -11.59 1.55 9.27
CA TYR A 64 -12.34 1.50 8.02
C TYR A 64 -12.92 2.86 7.59
N GLU A 65 -12.58 3.95 8.31
CA GLU A 65 -12.84 5.31 7.83
C GLU A 65 -12.00 5.58 6.57
N ASN A 66 -12.55 6.29 5.59
CA ASN A 66 -11.82 6.65 4.37
C ASN A 66 -10.88 7.83 4.62
N ARG A 67 -9.87 7.58 5.44
CA ARG A 67 -8.83 8.55 5.80
C ARG A 67 -7.49 7.87 6.11
N ALA A 68 -6.41 8.64 6.00
CA ALA A 68 -5.10 8.23 6.48
C ALA A 68 -5.08 8.20 8.02
N LEU A 69 -4.42 7.18 8.60
CA LEU A 69 -4.24 7.01 10.04
C LEU A 69 -2.76 6.79 10.35
N THR A 70 -2.30 7.27 11.51
CA THR A 70 -0.89 7.12 11.91
C THR A 70 -0.51 5.66 12.15
N ILE A 71 0.70 5.31 11.71
CA ILE A 71 1.35 4.01 11.99
C ILE A 71 2.66 4.17 12.77
N GLY A 72 2.91 5.36 13.30
CA GLY A 72 4.17 5.74 13.95
C GLY A 72 5.18 6.36 12.97
N TYR A 73 6.31 6.82 13.51
CA TYR A 73 7.44 7.38 12.74
C TYR A 73 7.05 8.51 11.77
N LYS A 74 6.03 9.30 12.11
CA LYS A 74 5.43 10.34 11.23
C LYS A 74 4.92 9.78 9.89
N GLN A 75 4.60 8.48 9.84
CA GLN A 75 4.02 7.82 8.67
C GLN A 75 2.57 7.47 8.92
N THR A 76 1.86 7.23 7.82
CA THR A 76 0.44 6.86 7.84
C THR A 76 0.17 5.64 6.97
N ILE A 77 -0.84 4.86 7.32
CA ILE A 77 -1.52 3.98 6.37
C ILE A 77 -2.39 4.87 5.47
N SER A 78 -2.23 4.76 4.17
CA SER A 78 -2.97 5.56 3.20
C SER A 78 -4.48 5.34 3.34
N GLN A 79 -5.28 6.34 3.01
CA GLN A 79 -6.74 6.21 3.01
C GLN A 79 -7.20 5.08 2.06
N PRO A 80 -8.28 4.36 2.37
CA PRO A 80 -8.77 3.27 1.54
C PRO A 80 -9.01 3.64 0.07
N TYR A 81 -9.52 4.86 -0.19
CA TYR A 81 -9.74 5.35 -1.54
C TYR A 81 -8.43 5.40 -2.37
N ILE A 82 -7.35 5.93 -1.81
CA ILE A 82 -6.05 6.02 -2.50
C ILE A 82 -5.51 4.63 -2.79
N VAL A 83 -5.57 3.71 -1.82
CA VAL A 83 -5.15 2.31 -2.02
C VAL A 83 -5.95 1.65 -3.15
N ALA A 84 -7.28 1.84 -3.15
CA ALA A 84 -8.17 1.33 -4.19
C ALA A 84 -7.84 1.93 -5.56
N ARG A 85 -7.72 3.25 -5.63
CA ARG A 85 -7.50 4.00 -6.87
C ARG A 85 -6.18 3.64 -7.53
N MET A 86 -5.09 3.62 -6.75
CA MET A 86 -3.77 3.23 -7.26
C MET A 86 -3.76 1.78 -7.75
N THR A 87 -4.39 0.87 -7.00
CA THR A 87 -4.50 -0.54 -7.41
C THR A 87 -5.34 -0.68 -8.67
N GLU A 88 -6.47 0.04 -8.79
CA GLU A 88 -7.34 0.05 -9.96
C GLU A 88 -6.56 0.49 -11.23
N HIS A 89 -5.78 1.57 -11.14
CA HIS A 89 -4.94 2.02 -12.24
C HIS A 89 -3.88 0.99 -12.63
N LEU A 90 -3.26 0.34 -11.64
CA LEU A 90 -2.23 -0.66 -11.90
C LEU A 90 -2.75 -1.84 -12.71
N ILE A 91 -3.95 -2.35 -12.36
CA ILE A 91 -4.54 -3.55 -12.99
C ILE A 91 -5.50 -3.25 -14.15
N ALA A 92 -5.65 -1.98 -14.56
CA ALA A 92 -6.65 -1.55 -15.55
C ALA A 92 -6.50 -2.19 -16.95
N HIS A 93 -5.33 -2.79 -17.26
CA HIS A 93 -5.06 -3.43 -18.55
C HIS A 93 -5.72 -4.80 -18.73
N THR A 94 -6.32 -5.37 -17.68
CA THR A 94 -6.90 -6.71 -17.71
C THR A 94 -8.21 -6.78 -16.95
N THR A 95 -9.12 -7.61 -17.43
CA THR A 95 -10.39 -7.94 -16.75
C THR A 95 -10.36 -9.32 -16.07
N LYS A 96 -9.24 -10.05 -16.15
CA LYS A 96 -9.08 -11.36 -15.51
C LYS A 96 -9.14 -11.23 -13.99
N ARG A 97 -9.62 -12.26 -13.31
CA ARG A 97 -9.63 -12.37 -11.85
C ARG A 97 -8.36 -13.04 -11.34
N GLY A 98 -8.06 -12.80 -10.06
CA GLY A 98 -6.91 -13.39 -9.38
C GLY A 98 -5.60 -12.70 -9.73
N LYS A 99 -4.51 -13.45 -9.73
CA LYS A 99 -3.17 -12.93 -10.02
C LYS A 99 -3.01 -12.65 -11.50
N VAL A 100 -2.93 -11.37 -11.83
CA VAL A 100 -2.89 -10.84 -13.20
C VAL A 100 -1.55 -10.19 -13.54
N LEU A 101 -0.69 -10.02 -12.52
CA LEU A 101 0.68 -9.51 -12.60
C LEU A 101 1.65 -10.59 -12.13
N ASN A 102 2.85 -10.65 -12.68
CA ASN A 102 3.90 -11.55 -12.18
C ASN A 102 4.61 -10.89 -11.00
N ASN A 103 5.31 -9.80 -11.25
CA ASN A 103 6.12 -9.10 -10.27
C ASN A 103 5.62 -7.66 -10.10
N VAL A 104 5.35 -7.27 -8.86
CA VAL A 104 4.98 -5.91 -8.50
C VAL A 104 5.98 -5.35 -7.49
N LEU A 105 6.45 -4.13 -7.72
CA LEU A 105 7.25 -3.37 -6.75
C LEU A 105 6.39 -2.34 -6.03
N GLU A 106 6.47 -2.32 -4.72
CA GLU A 106 5.90 -1.28 -3.86
C GLU A 106 7.00 -0.47 -3.20
N ILE A 107 6.99 0.84 -3.39
CA ILE A 107 7.88 1.78 -2.71
C ILE A 107 7.13 2.43 -1.55
N GLY A 108 7.64 2.23 -0.32
CA GLY A 108 7.02 2.76 0.89
C GLY A 108 5.94 1.82 1.45
N SER A 109 6.32 0.58 1.79
CA SER A 109 5.35 -0.42 2.30
C SER A 109 4.71 -0.04 3.64
N GLY A 110 5.33 0.83 4.43
CA GLY A 110 4.83 1.25 5.72
C GLY A 110 4.51 0.05 6.63
N CYS A 111 3.22 -0.09 6.98
CA CYS A 111 2.73 -1.22 7.77
C CYS A 111 2.43 -2.49 6.95
N GLY A 112 2.52 -2.45 5.60
CA GLY A 112 2.29 -3.59 4.70
C GLY A 112 0.85 -3.73 4.19
N TYR A 113 -0.03 -2.74 4.39
CA TYR A 113 -1.43 -2.85 3.98
C TYR A 113 -1.59 -2.87 2.44
N GLN A 114 -0.95 -1.93 1.73
CA GLN A 114 -0.97 -1.91 0.27
C GLN A 114 -0.31 -3.18 -0.29
N SER A 115 0.80 -3.65 0.31
CA SER A 115 1.42 -4.95 -0.06
C SER A 115 0.44 -6.12 0.06
N ALA A 116 -0.35 -6.16 1.14
CA ALA A 116 -1.36 -7.19 1.34
C ALA A 116 -2.48 -7.13 0.29
N VAL A 117 -2.92 -5.94 -0.10
CA VAL A 117 -3.90 -5.75 -1.20
C VAL A 117 -3.30 -6.24 -2.52
N LEU A 118 -2.06 -5.83 -2.85
CA LEU A 118 -1.36 -6.21 -4.07
C LEU A 118 -1.10 -7.72 -4.17
N SER A 119 -0.92 -8.40 -3.03
CA SER A 119 -0.70 -9.85 -2.99
C SER A 119 -1.83 -10.67 -3.62
N ASN A 120 -3.03 -10.10 -3.73
CA ASN A 120 -4.17 -10.73 -4.40
C ASN A 120 -4.09 -10.64 -5.94
N PHE A 121 -3.27 -9.73 -6.48
CA PHE A 121 -3.16 -9.45 -7.91
C PHE A 121 -1.84 -9.88 -8.53
N ALA A 122 -0.79 -10.06 -7.74
CA ALA A 122 0.55 -10.40 -8.20
C ALA A 122 0.98 -11.79 -7.75
N ASN A 123 1.78 -12.48 -8.58
CA ASN A 123 2.44 -13.72 -8.16
C ASN A 123 3.44 -13.43 -7.03
N GLU A 124 4.26 -12.37 -7.20
CA GLU A 124 5.20 -11.89 -6.20
C GLU A 124 5.07 -10.37 -6.03
N VAL A 125 5.14 -9.91 -4.79
CA VAL A 125 5.20 -8.49 -4.42
C VAL A 125 6.53 -8.24 -3.72
N PHE A 126 7.28 -7.32 -4.26
CA PHE A 126 8.53 -6.81 -3.71
C PHE A 126 8.25 -5.45 -3.10
N ALA A 127 8.56 -5.27 -1.83
CA ALA A 127 8.23 -4.04 -1.12
C ALA A 127 9.47 -3.43 -0.46
N VAL A 128 9.65 -2.13 -0.64
CA VAL A 128 10.75 -1.37 -0.05
C VAL A 128 10.23 -0.43 1.00
N GLU A 129 10.87 -0.43 2.16
CA GLU A 129 10.59 0.51 3.25
C GLU A 129 11.91 1.04 3.83
N ARG A 130 12.00 2.38 3.97
CA ARG A 130 13.21 3.06 4.46
C ARG A 130 13.32 3.07 5.99
N ILE A 131 12.23 2.84 6.71
CA ILE A 131 12.16 2.90 8.17
C ILE A 131 12.19 1.48 8.74
N LYS A 132 13.32 1.08 9.31
CA LYS A 132 13.56 -0.29 9.79
C LYS A 132 12.46 -0.86 10.72
N PRO A 133 11.95 -0.14 11.73
CA PRO A 133 10.84 -0.63 12.55
C PRO A 133 9.55 -0.92 11.75
N LEU A 134 9.26 -0.13 10.71
CA LEU A 134 8.10 -0.39 9.85
C LEU A 134 8.30 -1.63 8.99
N VAL A 135 9.53 -1.92 8.53
CA VAL A 135 9.86 -3.20 7.87
C VAL A 135 9.52 -4.37 8.77
N THR A 136 9.87 -4.30 10.06
CA THR A 136 9.56 -5.35 11.03
C THR A 136 8.06 -5.50 11.20
N LYS A 137 7.35 -4.39 11.45
CA LYS A 137 5.88 -4.36 11.61
C LYS A 137 5.16 -4.90 10.37
N SER A 138 5.58 -4.49 9.17
CA SER A 138 5.03 -5.00 7.91
C SER A 138 5.17 -6.51 7.78
N ARG A 139 6.36 -7.04 8.03
CA ARG A 139 6.62 -8.49 7.99
C ARG A 139 5.79 -9.27 9.01
N GLU A 140 5.58 -8.73 10.20
CA GLU A 140 4.75 -9.33 11.25
C GLU A 140 3.29 -9.38 10.83
N ASN A 141 2.72 -8.27 10.35
CA ASN A 141 1.35 -8.18 9.87
C ASN A 141 1.08 -9.16 8.72
N LEU A 142 1.98 -9.20 7.73
CA LEU A 142 1.86 -10.11 6.58
C LEU A 142 1.94 -11.58 7.00
N ARG A 143 2.79 -11.91 7.99
CA ARG A 143 2.90 -13.26 8.55
C ARG A 143 1.64 -13.65 9.31
N GLU A 144 1.06 -12.75 10.12
CA GLU A 144 -0.19 -12.97 10.84
C GLU A 144 -1.32 -13.33 9.86
N LEU A 145 -1.40 -12.63 8.74
CA LEU A 145 -2.37 -12.88 7.67
C LEU A 145 -1.99 -14.06 6.75
N LYS A 146 -0.87 -14.74 7.02
CA LYS A 146 -0.35 -15.87 6.22
C LYS A 146 -0.10 -15.51 4.74
N ILE A 147 0.16 -14.25 4.45
CA ILE A 147 0.55 -13.80 3.11
C ILE A 147 2.02 -14.17 2.90
N ARG A 148 2.30 -14.95 1.84
CA ARG A 148 3.62 -15.56 1.60
C ARG A 148 4.32 -15.06 0.35
N ASN A 149 3.61 -14.38 -0.52
CA ASN A 149 4.10 -13.85 -1.79
C ASN A 149 4.47 -12.36 -1.71
N VAL A 150 4.84 -11.88 -0.52
CA VAL A 150 5.34 -10.51 -0.30
C VAL A 150 6.70 -10.57 0.36
N THR A 151 7.70 -9.95 -0.27
CA THR A 151 9.05 -9.79 0.28
C THR A 151 9.28 -8.31 0.61
N VAL A 152 9.55 -8.00 1.87
CA VAL A 152 9.80 -6.62 2.33
C VAL A 152 11.29 -6.43 2.59
N LYS A 153 11.91 -5.38 2.00
CA LYS A 153 13.33 -5.04 2.13
C LYS A 153 13.49 -3.68 2.82
N HIS A 154 14.47 -3.58 3.73
CA HIS A 154 14.89 -2.29 4.29
C HIS A 154 15.86 -1.63 3.32
N ALA A 155 15.38 -0.65 2.56
CA ALA A 155 16.19 0.04 1.56
C ALA A 155 15.65 1.45 1.27
N ASN A 156 16.44 2.24 0.55
CA ASN A 156 16.02 3.53 0.03
C ASN A 156 15.07 3.33 -1.18
N GLY A 157 13.89 3.95 -1.14
CA GLY A 157 12.90 3.79 -2.21
C GLY A 157 13.31 4.39 -3.56
N PHE A 158 14.21 5.36 -3.58
CA PHE A 158 14.72 5.94 -4.83
C PHE A 158 15.60 4.97 -5.62
N ASP A 159 16.22 4.00 -4.94
CA ASP A 159 17.06 3.00 -5.59
C ASP A 159 16.24 1.84 -6.19
N GLY A 160 14.91 1.84 -5.96
CA GLY A 160 14.02 0.78 -6.41
C GLY A 160 14.34 -0.57 -5.77
N TRP A 161 14.58 -1.58 -6.60
CA TRP A 161 14.96 -2.93 -6.18
C TRP A 161 16.38 -3.26 -6.67
N GLU A 162 16.64 -4.45 -7.16
CA GLU A 162 17.92 -4.84 -7.75
C GLU A 162 17.98 -4.44 -9.23
N GLU A 163 19.15 -4.05 -9.74
CA GLU A 163 19.34 -3.46 -11.07
C GLU A 163 18.76 -4.30 -12.24
N ASP A 164 18.84 -5.64 -12.13
CA ASP A 164 18.35 -6.54 -13.17
C ASP A 164 16.87 -6.92 -13.02
N SER A 165 16.17 -6.39 -12.01
CA SER A 165 14.77 -6.72 -11.77
C SER A 165 13.85 -5.94 -12.70
N LYS A 166 12.84 -6.62 -13.25
CA LYS A 166 11.76 -6.02 -14.04
C LYS A 166 10.41 -6.32 -13.42
N PHE A 167 9.49 -5.36 -13.57
CA PHE A 167 8.18 -5.39 -12.91
C PHE A 167 7.05 -5.11 -13.90
N ASP A 168 5.96 -5.89 -13.79
CA ASP A 168 4.71 -5.60 -14.53
C ASP A 168 4.01 -4.37 -13.96
N GLY A 169 4.28 -4.05 -12.69
CA GLY A 169 3.71 -2.89 -12.05
C GLY A 169 4.55 -2.37 -10.90
N ILE A 170 4.57 -1.05 -10.75
CA ILE A 170 5.21 -0.36 -9.64
C ILE A 170 4.20 0.59 -9.00
N ILE A 171 4.05 0.51 -7.68
CA ILE A 171 3.26 1.48 -6.89
C ILE A 171 4.20 2.21 -5.95
N CYS A 172 4.10 3.54 -5.91
CA CYS A 172 4.80 4.34 -4.92
C CYS A 172 3.80 4.96 -3.94
N ALA A 173 3.84 4.52 -2.67
CA ALA A 173 2.96 4.99 -1.60
C ALA A 173 3.49 6.25 -0.90
N ALA A 174 4.44 6.95 -1.51
CA ALA A 174 5.03 8.21 -1.05
C ALA A 174 5.25 9.14 -2.26
N ALA A 175 5.11 10.45 -2.06
CA ALA A 175 5.16 11.43 -3.14
C ALA A 175 6.53 12.11 -3.21
N PRO A 176 7.35 11.86 -4.25
CA PRO A 176 8.50 12.69 -4.57
C PRO A 176 8.03 14.02 -5.20
N ARG A 177 8.91 15.01 -5.27
CA ARG A 177 8.61 16.26 -6.02
C ARG A 177 8.43 16.01 -7.50
N GLN A 178 9.24 15.12 -8.06
CA GLN A 178 9.17 14.59 -9.43
C GLN A 178 9.38 13.08 -9.33
N TYR A 179 8.68 12.31 -10.15
CA TYR A 179 8.90 10.86 -10.13
C TYR A 179 10.28 10.52 -10.71
N PRO A 180 11.01 9.56 -10.09
CA PRO A 180 12.30 9.11 -10.61
C PRO A 180 12.12 8.34 -11.92
N GLU A 181 12.85 8.72 -12.97
CA GLU A 181 12.83 8.00 -14.26
C GLU A 181 13.37 6.57 -14.12
N GLU A 182 14.28 6.37 -13.16
CA GLU A 182 14.86 5.08 -12.83
C GLU A 182 13.79 4.03 -12.47
N LEU A 183 12.67 4.44 -11.86
CA LEU A 183 11.55 3.53 -11.60
C LEU A 183 10.82 3.12 -12.89
N VAL A 184 10.78 3.98 -13.90
CA VAL A 184 10.20 3.64 -15.20
C VAL A 184 11.09 2.64 -15.95
N GLU A 185 12.41 2.75 -15.78
CA GLU A 185 13.36 1.81 -16.37
C GLU A 185 13.20 0.39 -15.81
N LEU A 186 12.76 0.24 -14.55
CA LEU A 186 12.46 -1.05 -13.93
C LEU A 186 11.17 -1.72 -14.45
N LEU A 187 10.37 -1.04 -15.27
CA LEU A 187 9.16 -1.62 -15.85
C LEU A 187 9.49 -2.58 -17.00
N GLU A 188 8.73 -3.66 -17.07
CA GLU A 188 8.56 -4.42 -18.33
C GLU A 188 7.83 -3.58 -19.38
N VAL A 189 8.02 -3.89 -20.65
CA VAL A 189 7.19 -3.28 -21.72
C VAL A 189 5.74 -3.70 -21.50
N GLY A 190 4.84 -2.72 -21.45
CA GLY A 190 3.44 -2.88 -21.07
C GLY A 190 3.18 -2.71 -19.57
N GLY A 191 4.22 -2.65 -18.75
CA GLY A 191 4.15 -2.42 -17.31
C GLY A 191 3.74 -0.98 -16.96
N LYS A 192 3.28 -0.77 -15.72
CA LYS A 192 2.80 0.52 -15.24
C LYS A 192 3.47 0.95 -13.94
N LEU A 193 3.84 2.23 -13.89
CA LEU A 193 4.17 2.93 -12.64
C LEU A 193 2.97 3.81 -12.24
N VAL A 194 2.50 3.63 -11.01
CA VAL A 194 1.47 4.46 -10.39
C VAL A 194 2.11 5.19 -9.22
N ILE A 195 2.27 6.50 -9.34
CA ILE A 195 3.05 7.31 -8.41
C ILE A 195 2.45 8.70 -8.22
N PRO A 196 2.18 9.13 -6.98
CA PRO A 196 1.90 10.53 -6.70
C PRO A 196 3.18 11.34 -6.80
N ALA A 197 3.13 12.52 -7.39
CA ALA A 197 4.26 13.43 -7.43
C ALA A 197 3.82 14.90 -7.38
N GLY A 198 4.66 15.77 -6.85
CA GLY A 198 4.39 17.19 -6.72
C GLY A 198 4.79 17.77 -5.38
N ASN A 199 4.62 19.08 -5.23
CA ASN A 199 4.82 19.76 -3.96
C ASN A 199 3.67 19.42 -3.00
N GLU A 200 3.93 19.51 -1.70
CA GLU A 200 2.92 19.29 -0.67
C GLU A 200 1.66 20.15 -0.93
N GLY A 201 0.49 19.54 -0.91
CA GLY A 201 -0.81 20.17 -1.21
C GLY A 201 -1.08 20.40 -2.71
N GLN A 202 -0.19 19.99 -3.62
CA GLN A 202 -0.32 20.09 -5.08
C GLN A 202 0.10 18.80 -5.78
N GLN A 203 0.01 17.68 -5.08
CA GLN A 203 0.38 16.39 -5.65
C GLN A 203 -0.67 15.93 -6.66
N LYS A 204 -0.21 15.25 -7.71
CA LYS A 204 -1.04 14.58 -8.70
C LYS A 204 -0.64 13.13 -8.81
N LEU A 205 -1.58 12.28 -9.17
CA LEU A 205 -1.31 10.87 -9.41
C LEU A 205 -0.92 10.67 -10.87
N PHE A 206 0.30 10.22 -11.09
CA PHE A 206 0.83 9.87 -12.40
C PHE A 206 0.66 8.38 -12.64
N VAL A 207 0.19 8.02 -13.81
CA VAL A 207 0.14 6.65 -14.31
C VAL A 207 0.97 6.62 -15.59
N ILE A 208 2.17 6.03 -15.49
CA ILE A 208 3.11 5.91 -16.61
C ILE A 208 3.05 4.46 -17.11
N THR A 209 2.79 4.28 -18.40
CA THR A 209 2.81 2.96 -19.06
C THR A 209 4.01 2.89 -20.00
N LYS A 210 4.91 1.94 -19.80
CA LYS A 210 6.04 1.70 -20.69
C LYS A 210 5.56 1.03 -21.96
N LYS A 211 5.53 1.77 -23.09
CA LYS A 211 5.06 1.26 -24.39
C LYS A 211 6.14 0.49 -25.13
N SER A 212 7.38 0.96 -25.02
CA SER A 212 8.58 0.33 -25.58
C SER A 212 9.79 0.70 -24.72
N GLU A 213 10.99 0.31 -25.12
CA GLU A 213 12.22 0.72 -24.41
C GLU A 213 12.51 2.23 -24.50
N THR A 214 11.87 2.94 -25.43
CA THR A 214 12.11 4.37 -25.68
C THR A 214 10.86 5.23 -25.59
N GLU A 215 9.68 4.64 -25.35
CA GLU A 215 8.41 5.37 -25.35
C GLU A 215 7.57 5.02 -24.15
N ASN A 216 7.11 6.06 -23.46
CA ASN A 216 6.20 5.98 -22.32
C ASN A 216 4.93 6.79 -22.61
N GLU A 217 3.80 6.28 -22.15
CA GLU A 217 2.53 7.01 -22.14
C GLU A 217 2.24 7.45 -20.70
N GLU A 218 1.99 8.74 -20.52
CA GLU A 218 1.69 9.32 -19.22
C GLU A 218 0.23 9.78 -19.16
N THR A 219 -0.45 9.46 -18.07
CA THR A 219 -1.76 10.00 -17.72
C THR A 219 -1.69 10.59 -16.31
N ILE A 220 -2.28 11.78 -16.14
CA ILE A 220 -2.28 12.52 -14.88
C ILE A 220 -3.71 12.59 -14.34
N HIS A 221 -3.86 12.25 -13.06
CA HIS A 221 -5.11 12.34 -12.33
C HIS A 221 -4.97 13.31 -11.16
N GLU A 222 -6.02 14.05 -10.86
CA GLU A 222 -6.08 14.88 -9.65
C GLU A 222 -6.48 13.98 -8.48
N GLU A 223 -5.61 13.89 -7.47
CA GLU A 223 -5.81 13.03 -6.30
C GLU A 223 -5.31 13.76 -5.03
N ASP A 224 -5.73 13.27 -3.87
CA ASP A 224 -5.34 13.80 -2.56
C ASP A 224 -3.87 13.50 -2.20
N ALA A 225 -3.37 14.30 -1.26
CA ALA A 225 -1.98 14.28 -0.83
C ALA A 225 -1.56 12.98 -0.14
N LEU A 226 -0.38 12.48 -0.49
CA LEU A 226 0.34 11.41 0.19
C LEU A 226 1.54 11.95 0.97
N VAL A 227 2.08 11.14 1.89
CA VAL A 227 3.31 11.50 2.61
C VAL A 227 4.47 11.72 1.66
N PRO A 228 5.38 12.67 1.94
CA PRO A 228 6.53 12.94 1.07
C PRO A 228 7.49 11.73 1.01
N MET A 229 8.01 11.45 -0.16
CA MET A 229 9.09 10.49 -0.38
C MET A 229 10.42 11.11 0.03
N LEU A 230 11.08 10.52 1.01
CA LEU A 230 12.34 10.99 1.55
C LEU A 230 13.48 10.05 1.16
N PRO A 231 14.68 10.57 0.83
CA PRO A 231 15.84 9.75 0.48
C PRO A 231 16.47 9.05 1.70
N GLY A 232 17.26 8.02 1.42
CA GLY A 232 18.04 7.27 2.39
C GLY A 232 17.19 6.33 3.26
N ILE A 233 17.86 5.67 4.21
CA ILE A 233 17.25 4.74 5.17
C ILE A 233 17.22 5.34 6.57
N SER A 234 16.34 4.84 7.44
CA SER A 234 16.23 5.24 8.84
C SER A 234 16.14 4.01 9.75
N ASN A 235 16.89 4.04 10.85
CA ASN A 235 16.81 3.01 11.89
C ASN A 235 15.64 3.24 12.87
N GLY A 236 14.85 4.30 12.67
CA GLY A 236 13.72 4.63 13.52
C GLY A 236 14.11 5.41 14.77
N ASP A 237 15.30 6.04 14.78
CA ASP A 237 15.68 6.92 15.86
C ASP A 237 14.63 8.02 15.97
N CYS A 238 13.88 7.97 17.07
CA CYS A 238 12.95 9.02 17.44
C CYS A 238 13.80 10.26 17.70
N LEU A 239 13.77 11.25 16.80
CA LEU A 239 14.24 12.57 17.16
C LEU A 239 13.33 13.02 18.29
N LEU A 240 13.77 12.83 19.53
CA LEU A 240 13.27 13.57 20.67
C LEU A 240 13.41 15.04 20.26
N TYR A 241 12.28 15.70 20.09
CA TYR A 241 12.24 17.14 19.95
C TYR A 241 12.81 17.69 21.26
N THR A 242 14.08 18.01 21.29
CA THR A 242 14.60 18.95 22.28
C THR A 242 14.03 20.31 21.90
N SER A 243 13.06 20.73 22.67
CA SER A 243 12.57 22.10 22.71
C SER A 243 13.67 22.99 23.31
N ASP A 244 14.68 23.33 22.51
CA ASP A 244 15.68 24.34 22.87
C ASP A 244 15.78 25.34 21.71
N ALA A 245 14.78 26.21 21.63
CA ALA A 245 14.87 27.48 20.92
C ALA A 245 13.76 28.41 21.46
N ALA A 246 13.86 28.74 22.75
CA ALA A 246 13.25 29.93 23.30
C ALA A 246 14.23 30.39 24.37
N ASP A 247 15.16 31.26 23.95
CA ASP A 247 15.80 32.31 24.72
C ASP A 247 17.05 32.79 23.97
N GLU A 248 16.87 33.79 23.08
CA GLU A 248 17.70 34.99 22.97
C GLU A 248 17.02 35.98 22.02
#